data_72a30757aae5e68aebf6c6e81be5e8bf
#
_entry.id   72a30757aae5e68aebf6c6e81be5e8bf
#
_cell.length_a   1.000
_cell.length_b   1.000
_cell.length_c   1.000
_cell.angle_alpha   90.00
_cell.angle_beta   90.00
_cell.angle_gamma   90.00
#
_symmetry.space_group_name_H-M   'P 1'
#
loop_
_entity.id
_entity.type
_entity.pdbx_description
1 polymer ?
#
loop_
_entity_poly.entity_id
_entity_poly.type
_entity_poly.pdbx_seq_one_letter_code
_entity_poly.pdbx_strand_id
1 'polypeptide(L)'
;MYNSKIIGLGKYVPENVVSNDDLSSIMDTSDEWIRERTGIENRIHIKKGDGNSTAIMGYKASEIALKRANIQPKEIDLILFATLSPDYYFPGSGVILQELLNIEACPAMDIRNQCSGFIYGLSVADQYIKSGMYENIYLVHQGLLRMILYL
;
A
#
# COMPACT_ATOMS: atom_id res chain seq x y z
N MET A 1 -0.73 -16.48 24.26
CA MET A 1 -1.34 -16.06 22.97
C MET A 1 -0.89 -14.64 22.75
N TYR A 2 -0.25 -14.36 21.64
CA TYR A 2 0.23 -13.02 21.28
C TYR A 2 -0.93 -12.13 20.81
N ASN A 3 -0.76 -10.82 20.90
CA ASN A 3 -1.74 -9.85 20.40
C ASN A 3 -1.06 -8.90 19.42
N SER A 4 -1.70 -8.67 18.28
CA SER A 4 -1.17 -7.74 17.28
C SER A 4 -1.36 -6.29 17.71
N LYS A 5 -0.38 -5.47 17.39
CA LYS A 5 -0.41 -4.01 17.60
C LYS A 5 0.10 -3.30 16.34
N ILE A 6 -0.56 -2.22 15.98
CA ILE A 6 -0.07 -1.31 14.92
C ILE A 6 0.95 -0.37 15.56
N ILE A 7 2.18 -0.37 15.06
CA ILE A 7 3.27 0.46 15.59
C ILE A 7 3.73 1.56 14.64
N GLY A 8 3.41 1.47 13.36
CA GLY A 8 3.77 2.49 12.39
C GLY A 8 2.78 2.59 11.24
N LEU A 9 2.50 3.80 10.82
CA LEU A 9 1.66 4.11 9.67
C LEU A 9 2.39 5.06 8.73
N GLY A 10 2.38 4.75 7.44
CA GLY A 10 2.90 5.62 6.40
C GLY A 10 1.94 5.73 5.23
N LYS A 11 1.96 6.86 4.55
CA LYS A 11 1.25 7.02 3.28
C LYS A 11 2.11 7.81 2.31
N TYR A 12 1.96 7.52 1.04
CA TYR A 12 2.47 8.31 -0.06
C TYR A 12 1.35 8.57 -1.07
N VAL A 13 1.30 9.79 -1.56
CA VAL A 13 0.34 10.24 -2.58
C VAL A 13 1.14 10.97 -3.64
N PRO A 14 1.06 10.60 -4.92
CA PRO A 14 1.64 11.36 -6.02
C PRO A 14 1.14 12.80 -6.08
N GLU A 15 1.87 13.67 -6.76
CA GLU A 15 1.58 15.11 -6.77
C GLU A 15 0.58 15.53 -7.86
N ASN A 16 0.34 14.67 -8.86
CA ASN A 16 -0.50 15.01 -10.00
C ASN A 16 -2.00 14.99 -9.65
N VAL A 17 -2.53 16.16 -9.33
CA VAL A 17 -3.96 16.37 -9.07
C VAL A 17 -4.69 16.52 -10.40
N VAL A 18 -5.82 15.82 -10.54
CA VAL A 18 -6.73 15.89 -11.69
C VAL A 18 -8.09 16.34 -11.18
N SER A 19 -8.57 17.47 -11.67
CA SER A 19 -9.90 18.02 -11.33
C SER A 19 -11.03 17.34 -12.10
N ASN A 20 -12.27 17.63 -11.74
CA ASN A 20 -13.42 17.19 -12.51
C ASN A 20 -13.45 17.85 -13.89
N ASP A 21 -13.01 19.12 -14.00
CA ASP A 21 -12.94 19.83 -15.28
C ASP A 21 -11.90 19.20 -16.22
N ASP A 22 -10.76 18.74 -15.68
CA ASP A 22 -9.79 17.99 -16.48
C ASP A 22 -10.40 16.70 -17.05
N LEU A 23 -11.23 16.00 -16.27
CA LEU A 23 -11.95 14.81 -16.76
C LEU A 23 -12.99 15.16 -17.82
N SER A 24 -13.73 16.26 -17.66
CA SER A 24 -14.72 16.72 -18.63
C SER A 24 -14.11 17.03 -19.99
N SER A 25 -12.81 17.34 -20.03
CA SER A 25 -12.09 17.58 -21.29
C SER A 25 -11.82 16.31 -22.10
N ILE A 26 -11.88 15.12 -21.48
CA ILE A 26 -11.50 13.84 -22.09
C ILE A 26 -12.62 12.78 -22.07
N MET A 27 -13.71 13.03 -21.37
CA MET A 27 -14.86 12.12 -21.30
C MET A 27 -16.17 12.90 -21.12
N ASP A 28 -17.29 12.29 -21.46
CA ASP A 28 -18.63 12.85 -21.30
C ASP A 28 -19.05 12.84 -19.83
N THR A 29 -18.74 13.92 -19.10
CA THR A 29 -19.06 14.12 -17.69
C THR A 29 -19.02 15.61 -17.36
N SER A 30 -19.40 15.98 -16.11
CA SER A 30 -19.28 17.35 -15.59
C SER A 30 -18.89 17.36 -14.11
N ASP A 31 -18.34 18.48 -13.63
CA ASP A 31 -18.03 18.67 -12.20
C ASP A 31 -19.30 18.48 -11.35
N GLU A 32 -20.43 19.08 -11.76
CA GLU A 32 -21.70 18.96 -11.06
C GLU A 32 -22.15 17.49 -10.96
N TRP A 33 -22.13 16.75 -12.08
CA TRP A 33 -22.51 15.34 -12.12
C TRP A 33 -21.67 14.46 -11.19
N ILE A 34 -20.34 14.67 -11.17
CA ILE A 34 -19.43 13.92 -10.32
C ILE A 34 -19.65 14.25 -8.84
N ARG A 35 -19.74 15.55 -8.50
CA ARG A 35 -19.94 15.99 -7.10
C ARG A 35 -21.27 15.51 -6.54
N GLU A 36 -22.35 15.62 -7.29
CA GLU A 36 -23.67 15.19 -6.84
C GLU A 36 -23.70 13.70 -6.46
N ARG A 37 -22.99 12.85 -7.21
CA ARG A 37 -22.99 11.39 -7.02
C ARG A 37 -21.91 10.86 -6.09
N THR A 38 -20.79 11.53 -5.96
CA THR A 38 -19.61 11.01 -5.28
C THR A 38 -19.03 11.94 -4.23
N GLY A 39 -19.32 13.22 -4.29
CA GLY A 39 -18.69 14.26 -3.49
C GLY A 39 -17.21 14.52 -3.88
N ILE A 40 -16.71 13.90 -4.95
CA ILE A 40 -15.30 14.00 -5.35
C ILE A 40 -15.09 15.28 -6.16
N GLU A 41 -14.15 16.10 -5.74
CA GLU A 41 -13.71 17.32 -6.44
C GLU A 41 -12.45 17.07 -7.27
N ASN A 42 -11.52 16.31 -6.72
CA ASN A 42 -10.23 16.02 -7.31
C ASN A 42 -9.81 14.57 -7.04
N ARG A 43 -8.93 14.02 -7.89
CA ARG A 43 -8.26 12.73 -7.68
C ARG A 43 -6.79 12.87 -8.04
N ILE A 44 -6.02 11.89 -7.60
CA ILE A 44 -4.61 11.82 -7.89
C ILE A 44 -4.36 10.75 -8.93
N HIS A 45 -3.75 11.13 -10.04
CA HIS A 45 -3.34 10.20 -11.08
C HIS A 45 -1.82 10.08 -11.14
N ILE A 46 -1.35 8.87 -11.45
CA ILE A 46 0.04 8.64 -11.85
C ILE A 46 0.17 9.06 -13.31
N LYS A 47 1.21 9.83 -13.64
CA LYS A 47 1.57 10.13 -15.03
C LYS A 47 2.56 9.10 -15.54
N LYS A 48 2.44 8.73 -16.82
CA LYS A 48 3.45 7.90 -17.47
C LYS A 48 4.81 8.60 -17.44
N GLY A 49 5.81 7.93 -16.87
CA GLY A 49 7.18 8.45 -16.77
C GLY A 49 7.47 9.34 -15.56
N ASP A 50 6.54 9.48 -14.60
CA ASP A 50 6.76 10.24 -13.36
C ASP A 50 7.57 9.48 -12.31
N GLY A 51 8.04 8.27 -12.64
CA GLY A 51 8.81 7.42 -11.74
C GLY A 51 8.00 6.77 -10.64
N ASN A 52 6.67 6.86 -10.65
CA ASN A 52 5.80 6.16 -9.72
C ASN A 52 5.34 4.83 -10.32
N SER A 53 5.43 3.80 -9.52
CA SER A 53 4.83 2.49 -9.77
C SER A 53 4.20 1.99 -8.47
N THR A 54 3.48 0.89 -8.50
CA THR A 54 2.83 0.32 -7.32
C THR A 54 3.84 0.02 -6.21
N ALA A 55 4.95 -0.65 -6.53
CA ALA A 55 5.99 -0.96 -5.56
C ALA A 55 6.77 0.29 -5.11
N ILE A 56 7.08 1.23 -6.02
CA ILE A 56 7.77 2.49 -5.67
C ILE A 56 6.92 3.35 -4.73
N MET A 57 5.62 3.47 -4.97
CA MET A 57 4.72 4.15 -4.03
C MET A 57 4.66 3.41 -2.70
N GLY A 58 4.72 2.05 -2.74
CA GLY A 58 4.91 1.20 -1.56
C GLY A 58 6.14 1.59 -0.78
N TYR A 59 7.28 1.64 -1.43
CA TYR A 59 8.56 2.00 -0.85
C TYR A 59 8.55 3.39 -0.19
N LYS A 60 8.10 4.42 -0.90
CA LYS A 60 8.03 5.80 -0.35
C LYS A 60 7.17 5.90 0.91
N ALA A 61 6.11 5.12 1.01
CA ALA A 61 5.31 5.08 2.23
C ALA A 61 5.95 4.23 3.32
N SER A 62 6.74 3.19 2.95
CA SER A 62 7.48 2.36 3.90
C SER A 62 8.46 3.19 4.72
N GLU A 63 9.20 4.10 4.09
CA GLU A 63 10.15 4.98 4.76
C GLU A 63 9.49 5.75 5.92
N ILE A 64 8.26 6.23 5.69
CA ILE A 64 7.49 6.95 6.71
C ILE A 64 7.02 6.00 7.82
N ALA A 65 6.51 4.82 7.45
CA ALA A 65 6.00 3.85 8.41
C ALA A 65 7.11 3.30 9.31
N LEU A 66 8.23 2.90 8.73
CA LEU A 66 9.42 2.39 9.45
C LEU A 66 9.99 3.43 10.42
N LYS A 67 10.12 4.68 9.97
CA LYS A 67 10.56 5.79 10.83
C LYS A 67 9.64 5.97 12.03
N ARG A 68 8.32 5.91 11.82
CA ARG A 68 7.34 6.05 12.91
C ARG A 68 7.30 4.86 13.86
N ALA A 69 7.53 3.66 13.32
CA ALA A 69 7.64 2.44 14.12
C ALA A 69 8.97 2.36 14.89
N ASN A 70 9.98 3.13 14.48
CA ASN A 70 11.35 3.08 14.98
C ASN A 70 11.98 1.69 14.81
N ILE A 71 11.74 1.05 13.64
CA ILE A 71 12.36 -0.22 13.25
C ILE A 71 13.11 -0.08 11.93
N GLN A 72 14.11 -0.94 11.74
CA GLN A 72 14.88 -1.00 10.50
C GLN A 72 14.24 -1.98 9.50
N PRO A 73 14.42 -1.81 8.19
CA PRO A 73 13.88 -2.74 7.19
C PRO A 73 14.24 -4.21 7.46
N LYS A 74 15.46 -4.49 7.91
CA LYS A 74 15.95 -5.84 8.22
C LYS A 74 15.22 -6.55 9.37
N GLU A 75 14.44 -5.81 10.16
CA GLU A 75 13.64 -6.35 11.27
C GLU A 75 12.22 -6.77 10.81
N ILE A 76 11.90 -6.59 9.52
CA ILE A 76 10.65 -7.06 8.94
C ILE A 76 10.75 -8.57 8.65
N ASP A 77 9.83 -9.35 9.19
CA ASP A 77 9.79 -10.80 9.05
C ASP A 77 8.89 -11.26 7.88
N LEU A 78 7.92 -10.44 7.50
CA LEU A 78 6.97 -10.73 6.42
C LEU A 78 6.48 -9.44 5.76
N ILE A 79 6.44 -9.43 4.43
CA ILE A 79 5.75 -8.41 3.63
C ILE A 79 4.45 -8.98 3.10
N LEU A 80 3.33 -8.31 3.40
CA LEU A 80 2.02 -8.56 2.78
C LEU A 80 1.68 -7.37 1.88
N PHE A 81 1.53 -7.61 0.59
CA PHE A 81 1.23 -6.56 -0.38
C PHE A 81 -0.15 -6.77 -1.01
N ALA A 82 -1.12 -5.94 -0.62
CA ALA A 82 -2.48 -6.02 -1.14
C ALA A 82 -2.69 -5.03 -2.29
N THR A 83 -2.86 -5.55 -3.51
CA THR A 83 -3.10 -4.74 -4.71
C THR A 83 -3.80 -5.54 -5.81
N LEU A 84 -4.62 -4.86 -6.64
CA LEU A 84 -5.14 -5.39 -7.91
C LEU A 84 -4.35 -4.91 -9.13
N SER A 85 -3.55 -3.87 -8.98
CA SER A 85 -2.74 -3.28 -10.05
C SER A 85 -1.26 -3.38 -9.71
N PRO A 86 -0.69 -4.59 -9.70
CA PRO A 86 0.75 -4.79 -9.46
C PRO A 86 1.56 -4.23 -10.62
N ASP A 87 2.84 -3.99 -10.37
CA ASP A 87 3.77 -3.55 -11.42
C ASP A 87 3.89 -4.59 -12.53
N TYR A 88 3.95 -5.86 -12.13
CA TYR A 88 4.00 -7.03 -13.02
C TYR A 88 3.05 -8.11 -12.51
N TYR A 89 2.62 -8.98 -13.41
CA TYR A 89 1.88 -10.17 -13.01
C TYR A 89 2.77 -11.13 -12.20
N PHE A 90 4.05 -11.21 -12.59
CA PHE A 90 5.11 -11.95 -11.92
C PHE A 90 6.48 -11.29 -12.23
N PRO A 91 7.36 -11.05 -11.20
CA PRO A 91 7.11 -11.26 -9.78
C PRO A 91 6.07 -10.29 -9.20
N GLY A 92 5.54 -10.60 -8.00
CA GLY A 92 4.58 -9.73 -7.31
C GLY A 92 5.22 -8.44 -6.78
N SER A 93 4.38 -7.43 -6.50
CA SER A 93 4.86 -6.12 -5.99
C SER A 93 5.50 -6.22 -4.60
N GLY A 94 5.13 -7.22 -3.81
CA GLY A 94 5.77 -7.48 -2.51
C GLY A 94 7.25 -7.85 -2.63
N VAL A 95 7.61 -8.66 -3.62
CA VAL A 95 9.02 -9.03 -3.88
C VAL A 95 9.83 -7.83 -4.39
N ILE A 96 9.22 -7.00 -5.26
CA ILE A 96 9.87 -5.77 -5.73
C ILE A 96 10.10 -4.80 -4.57
N LEU A 97 9.11 -4.67 -3.67
CA LEU A 97 9.25 -3.85 -2.48
C LEU A 97 10.34 -4.37 -1.54
N GLN A 98 10.47 -5.70 -1.37
CA GLN A 98 11.54 -6.32 -0.60
C GLN A 98 12.92 -5.90 -1.11
N GLU A 99 13.12 -5.94 -2.44
CA GLU A 99 14.36 -5.49 -3.09
C GLU A 99 14.60 -4.00 -2.86
N LEU A 100 13.59 -3.15 -3.06
CA LEU A 100 13.69 -1.71 -2.84
C LEU A 100 14.05 -1.34 -1.38
N LEU A 101 13.60 -2.12 -0.41
CA LEU A 101 13.92 -1.97 1.01
C LEU A 101 15.27 -2.61 1.39
N ASN A 102 15.93 -3.29 0.45
CA ASN A 102 17.18 -4.01 0.64
C ASN A 102 17.11 -5.04 1.78
N ILE A 103 16.03 -5.84 1.79
CA ILE A 103 15.82 -6.92 2.76
C ILE A 103 16.26 -8.25 2.12
N GLU A 104 17.33 -8.84 2.60
CA GLU A 104 17.94 -10.05 2.00
C GLU A 104 17.05 -11.30 2.10
N ALA A 105 16.42 -11.52 3.25
CA ALA A 105 15.63 -12.71 3.51
C ALA A 105 14.34 -12.38 4.27
N CYS A 106 13.27 -12.20 3.52
CA CYS A 106 11.95 -11.96 4.07
C CYS A 106 10.90 -12.53 3.10
N PRO A 107 9.99 -13.39 3.54
CA PRO A 107 8.86 -13.79 2.70
C PRO A 107 8.04 -12.59 2.26
N ALA A 108 7.64 -12.57 1.00
CA ALA A 108 6.75 -11.54 0.45
C ALA A 108 5.56 -12.20 -0.22
N MET A 109 4.36 -11.82 0.18
CA MET A 109 3.11 -12.38 -0.34
C MET A 109 2.20 -11.27 -0.85
N ASP A 110 1.77 -11.39 -2.11
CA ASP A 110 0.76 -10.51 -2.69
C ASP A 110 -0.66 -11.03 -2.41
N ILE A 111 -1.53 -10.15 -1.96
CA ILE A 111 -2.96 -10.40 -1.80
C ILE A 111 -3.68 -9.72 -2.94
N ARG A 112 -4.21 -10.51 -3.88
CA ARG A 112 -4.95 -10.02 -5.05
C ARG A 112 -6.42 -9.81 -4.72
N ASN A 113 -6.72 -8.67 -4.12
CA ASN A 113 -8.08 -8.28 -3.78
C ASN A 113 -8.28 -6.78 -3.95
N GLN A 114 -9.55 -6.36 -4.09
CA GLN A 114 -9.95 -4.97 -4.24
C GLN A 114 -9.86 -4.20 -2.90
N CYS A 115 -10.83 -3.29 -2.69
CA CYS A 115 -10.91 -2.41 -1.54
C CYS A 115 -10.84 -3.13 -0.18
N SER A 116 -11.29 -4.38 -0.10
CA SER A 116 -11.20 -5.23 1.10
C SER A 116 -9.82 -5.88 1.31
N GLY A 117 -8.89 -5.75 0.36
CA GLY A 117 -7.54 -6.33 0.45
C GLY A 117 -6.78 -5.91 1.72
N PHE A 118 -7.01 -4.69 2.19
CA PHE A 118 -6.47 -4.21 3.46
C PHE A 118 -6.98 -5.03 4.67
N ILE A 119 -8.28 -5.25 4.75
CA ILE A 119 -8.89 -6.00 5.87
C ILE A 119 -8.46 -7.47 5.85
N TYR A 120 -8.38 -8.07 4.66
CA TYR A 120 -7.85 -9.44 4.53
C TYR A 120 -6.38 -9.51 4.89
N GLY A 121 -5.58 -8.53 4.47
CA GLY A 121 -4.17 -8.43 4.87
C GLY A 121 -3.99 -8.30 6.38
N LEU A 122 -4.82 -7.48 7.04
CA LEU A 122 -4.83 -7.37 8.51
C LEU A 122 -5.19 -8.71 9.17
N SER A 123 -6.20 -9.40 8.68
CA SER A 123 -6.63 -10.69 9.22
C SER A 123 -5.52 -11.74 9.10
N VAL A 124 -4.83 -11.78 7.96
CA VAL A 124 -3.69 -12.69 7.74
C VAL A 124 -2.54 -12.33 8.68
N ALA A 125 -2.17 -11.05 8.75
CA ALA A 125 -1.09 -10.57 9.63
C ALA A 125 -1.36 -10.88 11.10
N ASP A 126 -2.58 -10.61 11.56
CA ASP A 126 -3.01 -10.90 12.95
C ASP A 126 -2.86 -12.40 13.29
N GLN A 127 -3.23 -13.31 12.37
CA GLN A 127 -3.09 -14.74 12.60
C GLN A 127 -1.62 -15.20 12.62
N TYR A 128 -0.76 -14.65 11.78
CA TYR A 128 0.66 -14.95 11.82
C TYR A 128 1.32 -14.48 13.12
N ILE A 129 0.97 -13.29 13.60
CA ILE A 129 1.44 -12.77 14.89
C ILE A 129 0.92 -13.64 16.04
N LYS A 130 -0.38 -13.94 16.08
CA LYS A 130 -1.00 -14.77 17.13
C LYS A 130 -0.43 -16.17 17.21
N SER A 131 -0.04 -16.75 16.07
CA SER A 131 0.62 -18.05 16.02
C SER A 131 2.09 -18.01 16.49
N GLY A 132 2.69 -16.83 16.61
CA GLY A 132 4.11 -16.63 16.89
C GLY A 132 5.03 -16.97 15.71
N MET A 133 4.49 -17.05 14.49
CA MET A 133 5.30 -17.33 13.30
C MET A 133 6.15 -16.14 12.88
N TYR A 134 5.61 -14.94 12.99
CA TYR A 134 6.29 -13.68 12.68
C TYR A 134 6.03 -12.64 13.78
N GLU A 135 6.99 -11.74 14.01
CA GLU A 135 6.88 -10.66 14.98
C GLU A 135 6.56 -9.31 14.30
N ASN A 136 7.30 -8.97 13.24
CA ASN A 136 7.17 -7.71 12.51
C ASN A 136 6.61 -7.96 11.11
N ILE A 137 5.36 -7.63 10.89
CA ILE A 137 4.71 -7.78 9.59
C ILE A 137 4.48 -6.41 8.97
N TYR A 138 5.00 -6.23 7.75
CA TYR A 138 4.74 -5.04 6.98
C TYR A 138 3.58 -5.27 6.01
N LEU A 139 2.45 -4.62 6.26
CA LEU A 139 1.28 -4.66 5.39
C LEU A 139 1.20 -3.40 4.52
N VAL A 140 1.25 -3.60 3.21
CA VAL A 140 1.05 -2.56 2.20
C VAL A 140 -0.30 -2.75 1.52
N HIS A 141 -1.06 -1.68 1.37
CA HIS A 141 -2.27 -1.67 0.55
C HIS A 141 -2.23 -0.49 -0.41
N GLN A 142 -2.39 -0.76 -1.69
CA GLN A 142 -2.56 0.30 -2.69
C GLN A 142 -4.01 0.80 -2.64
N GLY A 143 -4.18 2.04 -2.20
CA GLY A 143 -5.49 2.71 -2.17
C GLY A 143 -5.74 3.55 -0.93
N LEU A 144 -5.49 3.11 0.30
CA LEU A 144 -5.91 3.86 1.49
C LEU A 144 -4.90 3.94 2.64
N LEU A 145 -4.24 2.87 3.02
CA LEU A 145 -3.37 2.87 4.22
C LEU A 145 -2.23 1.87 4.08
N ARG A 146 -1.11 2.17 4.72
CA ARG A 146 0.06 1.31 4.82
C ARG A 146 0.49 1.23 6.27
N MET A 147 0.58 0.02 6.80
CA MET A 147 0.77 -0.23 8.22
C MET A 147 1.87 -1.23 8.48
N ILE A 148 2.57 -1.04 9.60
CA ILE A 148 3.40 -2.06 10.22
C ILE A 148 2.65 -2.59 11.44
N LEU A 149 2.46 -3.89 11.50
CA LEU A 149 1.89 -4.61 12.63
C LEU A 149 2.99 -5.29 13.42
N TYR A 150 2.91 -5.21 14.73
CA TYR A 150 3.85 -5.78 15.69
C TYR A 150 3.13 -6.62 16.77
N LEU A 151 3.87 -7.55 17.40
CA LEU A 151 3.46 -8.29 18.60
C LEU A 151 3.16 -7.40 19.80
#